data_34360402cebac145b9bff5b72aa70d03
#
_entry.id   34360402cebac145b9bff5b72aa70d03
#
_cell.length_a   1.000
_cell.length_b   1.000
_cell.length_c   1.000
_cell.angle_alpha   90.00
_cell.angle_beta   90.00
_cell.angle_gamma   90.00
#
_symmetry.space_group_name_H-M   'P 1'
#
loop_
_entity.id
_entity.type
_entity.pdbx_description
1 polymer ?
#
loop_
_entity_poly.entity_id
_entity_poly.type
_entity_poly.pdbx_seq_one_letter_code
_entity_poly.pdbx_strand_id
1 'polypeptide(L)'
;MSSLPNAVPQTSPDASETPDRPRKPRMSTRNRLVFFLTAWLIVLMPFLFWWNTWFGRQLSDKQLAEYLQDEKHPRHIQHALVQIGERMTRHDASVTQWYPQVVGVASFPVEEVRNTDAWVMGQDTSGAGFHEALLKMLADPSLMVRGNAALSLVRFGDASGRPQIIELLQPATVAAPQPGKLIDTSSVGTAIRQGGIVAKLREAGQTTEIRSPITGRLRALSAQTGQTVAAGAEIATIDPGMEQVWEALRALYLVGQPDDLAAVLPYERELPDIPDHVRKQAIETERAIRERTK
;
A
#
# COMPACT_ATOMS: atom_id res chain seq x y z
N MET A 1 -37.00 34.77 98.55
CA MET A 1 -37.88 35.65 97.77
C MET A 1 -37.48 35.51 96.27
N SER A 2 -38.39 35.00 95.66
CA SER A 2 -39.11 35.43 94.48
C SER A 2 -38.45 35.00 93.17
N SER A 3 -39.11 34.21 92.59
CA SER A 3 -39.96 34.09 91.42
C SER A 3 -39.22 33.71 90.12
N LEU A 4 -39.59 32.53 89.70
CA LEU A 4 -39.42 32.06 88.30
C LEU A 4 -40.33 32.85 87.34
N PRO A 5 -39.92 32.97 86.05
CA PRO A 5 -40.92 32.97 84.98
C PRO A 5 -40.62 31.93 83.88
N ASN A 6 -41.73 31.29 83.60
CA ASN A 6 -42.21 30.75 82.31
C ASN A 6 -41.27 30.26 81.22
N ALA A 7 -41.46 28.96 80.96
CA ALA A 7 -41.06 28.26 79.75
C ALA A 7 -41.84 28.77 78.51
N VAL A 8 -41.15 29.06 77.45
CA VAL A 8 -41.68 29.26 76.09
C VAL A 8 -41.54 27.95 75.30
N PRO A 9 -42.59 27.44 74.64
CA PRO A 9 -42.50 26.23 73.87
C PRO A 9 -41.71 26.48 72.59
N GLN A 10 -40.61 25.70 72.38
CA GLN A 10 -39.87 25.64 71.13
C GLN A 10 -40.73 24.89 70.08
N THR A 11 -41.15 25.62 69.08
CA THR A 11 -41.66 25.02 67.81
C THR A 11 -40.51 24.47 67.05
N SER A 12 -40.48 23.19 66.77
CA SER A 12 -39.62 22.46 65.88
C SER A 12 -39.82 22.97 64.45
N PRO A 13 -38.77 23.32 63.67
CA PRO A 13 -38.93 23.55 62.28
C PRO A 13 -39.12 22.22 61.55
N ASP A 14 -40.22 22.17 60.81
CA ASP A 14 -40.70 21.10 60.00
C ASP A 14 -39.73 20.69 58.89
N ALA A 15 -39.92 19.48 58.45
CA ALA A 15 -39.09 18.69 57.57
C ALA A 15 -38.71 19.38 56.25
N SER A 16 -37.42 19.18 55.93
CA SER A 16 -36.80 19.41 54.65
C SER A 16 -37.66 18.90 53.47
N GLU A 17 -38.21 19.81 52.68
CA GLU A 17 -38.63 19.55 51.32
C GLU A 17 -37.38 19.27 50.47
N THR A 18 -37.16 18.00 50.17
CA THR A 18 -36.21 17.58 49.11
C THR A 18 -36.78 17.98 47.75
N PRO A 19 -36.04 18.74 46.93
CA PRO A 19 -36.54 19.13 45.63
C PRO A 19 -36.72 17.88 44.76
N ASP A 20 -37.92 17.72 44.26
CA ASP A 20 -38.33 16.64 43.37
C ASP A 20 -37.46 16.71 42.07
N ARG A 21 -36.50 15.80 41.94
CA ARG A 21 -35.69 15.69 40.76
C ARG A 21 -36.57 15.28 39.58
N PRO A 22 -36.62 16.01 38.46
CA PRO A 22 -37.46 15.67 37.33
C PRO A 22 -37.11 14.26 36.86
N ARG A 23 -38.05 13.36 36.93
CA ARG A 23 -37.93 11.99 36.41
C ARG A 23 -37.77 12.08 34.92
N LYS A 24 -36.55 11.72 34.42
CA LYS A 24 -36.28 11.62 32.98
C LYS A 24 -37.34 10.70 32.35
N PRO A 25 -38.01 11.11 31.26
CA PRO A 25 -39.02 10.30 30.63
C PRO A 25 -38.43 8.96 30.19
N ARG A 26 -38.93 7.88 30.76
CA ARG A 26 -38.55 6.53 30.35
C ARG A 26 -39.16 6.27 28.96
N MET A 27 -38.31 6.10 27.95
CA MET A 27 -38.74 5.70 26.61
C MET A 27 -39.55 4.39 26.71
N SER A 28 -40.70 4.34 26.03
CA SER A 28 -41.51 3.13 25.87
C SER A 28 -40.64 1.97 25.33
N THR A 29 -40.89 0.75 25.78
CA THR A 29 -40.18 -0.46 25.33
C THR A 29 -40.19 -0.60 23.81
N ARG A 30 -41.31 -0.23 23.17
CA ARG A 30 -41.45 -0.19 21.71
C ARG A 30 -40.49 0.82 21.05
N ASN A 31 -40.36 2.02 21.60
CA ASN A 31 -39.47 3.05 21.08
C ASN A 31 -37.99 2.68 21.30
N ARG A 32 -37.66 2.00 22.40
CA ARG A 32 -36.31 1.48 22.64
C ARG A 32 -35.97 0.40 21.61
N LEU A 33 -36.89 -0.53 21.34
CA LEU A 33 -36.69 -1.58 20.34
C LEU A 33 -36.46 -0.98 18.94
N VAL A 34 -37.32 -0.03 18.56
CA VAL A 34 -37.20 0.68 17.27
C VAL A 34 -35.87 1.43 17.20
N PHE A 35 -35.45 2.13 18.25
CA PHE A 35 -34.17 2.83 18.31
C PHE A 35 -32.98 1.88 18.14
N PHE A 36 -32.97 0.75 18.85
CA PHE A 36 -31.89 -0.23 18.71
C PHE A 36 -31.89 -0.90 17.33
N LEU A 37 -33.04 -1.20 16.76
CA LEU A 37 -33.16 -1.76 15.41
C LEU A 37 -32.66 -0.79 14.35
N THR A 38 -33.01 0.50 14.45
CA THR A 38 -32.57 1.55 13.56
C THR A 38 -31.06 1.80 13.69
N ALA A 39 -30.57 1.88 14.93
CA ALA A 39 -29.13 2.03 15.19
C ALA A 39 -28.33 0.84 14.65
N TRP A 40 -28.84 -0.38 14.83
CA TRP A 40 -28.21 -1.60 14.30
C TRP A 40 -28.22 -1.63 12.77
N LEU A 41 -29.31 -1.23 12.12
CA LEU A 41 -29.42 -1.10 10.66
C LEU A 41 -28.44 -0.04 10.10
N ILE A 42 -28.30 1.11 10.77
CA ILE A 42 -27.37 2.17 10.36
C ILE A 42 -25.91 1.70 10.40
N VAL A 43 -25.55 0.84 11.35
CA VAL A 43 -24.19 0.30 11.48
C VAL A 43 -23.99 -0.94 10.60
N LEU A 44 -24.95 -1.85 10.59
CA LEU A 44 -24.82 -3.14 9.91
C LEU A 44 -24.90 -3.00 8.39
N MET A 45 -25.79 -2.14 7.86
CA MET A 45 -25.96 -2.00 6.41
C MET A 45 -24.70 -1.45 5.71
N PRO A 46 -24.06 -0.36 6.18
CA PRO A 46 -22.76 0.07 5.63
C PRO A 46 -21.68 -0.99 5.81
N PHE A 47 -21.66 -1.70 6.93
CA PHE A 47 -20.70 -2.77 7.19
C PHE A 47 -20.89 -3.95 6.22
N LEU A 48 -22.13 -4.42 6.01
CA LEU A 48 -22.45 -5.49 5.04
C LEU A 48 -22.19 -5.05 3.62
N PHE A 49 -22.52 -3.80 3.29
CA PHE A 49 -22.21 -3.22 1.98
C PHE A 49 -20.68 -3.16 1.76
N TRP A 50 -19.94 -2.64 2.74
CA TRP A 50 -18.48 -2.59 2.70
C TRP A 50 -17.84 -3.99 2.64
N TRP A 51 -18.32 -4.94 3.46
CA TRP A 51 -17.89 -6.33 3.45
C TRP A 51 -18.14 -7.02 2.10
N ASN A 52 -19.30 -6.80 1.52
CA ASN A 52 -19.70 -7.45 0.27
C ASN A 52 -19.10 -6.80 -1.00
N THR A 53 -18.71 -5.51 -0.92
CA THR A 53 -18.20 -4.78 -2.09
C THR A 53 -16.68 -4.67 -2.13
N TRP A 54 -15.97 -4.76 -1.00
CA TRP A 54 -14.54 -4.42 -0.95
C TRP A 54 -13.60 -5.52 -0.48
N PHE A 55 -14.00 -6.42 0.42
CA PHE A 55 -13.05 -7.27 1.13
C PHE A 55 -13.31 -8.77 1.12
N GLY A 56 -14.11 -9.34 0.28
CA GLY A 56 -14.27 -10.77 0.41
C GLY A 56 -15.12 -11.50 -0.58
N ARG A 57 -15.62 -10.84 -1.60
CA ARG A 57 -16.37 -11.56 -2.62
C ARG A 57 -15.39 -12.34 -3.49
N GLN A 58 -15.31 -13.64 -3.23
CA GLN A 58 -14.63 -14.54 -4.16
C GLN A 58 -15.38 -14.53 -5.49
N LEU A 59 -14.64 -14.26 -6.56
CA LEU A 59 -15.17 -14.32 -7.91
C LEU A 59 -15.40 -15.78 -8.31
N SER A 60 -16.55 -16.08 -8.89
CA SER A 60 -16.76 -17.35 -9.57
C SER A 60 -15.88 -17.43 -10.82
N ASP A 61 -15.63 -18.63 -11.32
CA ASP A 61 -14.82 -18.83 -12.53
C ASP A 61 -15.36 -18.05 -13.74
N LYS A 62 -16.68 -17.93 -13.86
CA LYS A 62 -17.30 -17.09 -14.89
C LYS A 62 -16.94 -15.62 -14.72
N GLN A 63 -16.97 -15.10 -13.49
CA GLN A 63 -16.60 -13.71 -13.21
C GLN A 63 -15.10 -13.46 -13.39
N LEU A 64 -14.25 -14.43 -13.06
CA LEU A 64 -12.81 -14.34 -13.35
C LEU A 64 -12.56 -14.20 -14.85
N ALA A 65 -13.24 -15.02 -15.68
CA ALA A 65 -13.13 -14.93 -17.13
C ALA A 65 -13.58 -13.55 -17.66
N GLU A 66 -14.74 -13.08 -17.18
CA GLU A 66 -15.29 -11.77 -17.57
C GLU A 66 -14.36 -10.62 -17.15
N TYR A 67 -13.80 -10.67 -15.93
CA TYR A 67 -12.95 -9.61 -15.38
C TYR A 67 -11.58 -9.57 -16.06
N LEU A 68 -10.96 -10.70 -16.39
CA LEU A 68 -9.69 -10.74 -17.12
C LEU A 68 -9.78 -10.14 -18.52
N GLN A 69 -10.96 -10.10 -19.12
CA GLN A 69 -11.22 -9.55 -20.46
C GLN A 69 -11.78 -8.13 -20.43
N ASP A 70 -12.03 -7.55 -19.26
CA ASP A 70 -12.62 -6.22 -19.14
C ASP A 70 -11.55 -5.11 -19.25
N GLU A 71 -11.05 -4.92 -20.47
CA GLU A 71 -10.04 -3.91 -20.78
C GLU A 71 -10.47 -2.47 -20.44
N LYS A 72 -11.78 -2.22 -20.37
CA LYS A 72 -12.33 -0.89 -20.02
C LYS A 72 -12.18 -0.58 -18.53
N HIS A 73 -12.09 -1.59 -17.70
CA HIS A 73 -11.98 -1.45 -16.24
C HIS A 73 -10.74 -2.18 -15.70
N PRO A 74 -9.54 -1.59 -15.80
CA PRO A 74 -8.28 -2.21 -15.35
C PRO A 74 -8.31 -2.77 -13.92
N ARG A 75 -9.12 -2.16 -13.05
CA ARG A 75 -9.32 -2.65 -11.66
C ARG A 75 -10.02 -4.01 -11.60
N HIS A 76 -10.86 -4.36 -12.57
CA HIS A 76 -11.46 -5.70 -12.66
C HIS A 76 -10.39 -6.73 -12.98
N ILE A 77 -9.50 -6.42 -13.93
CA ILE A 77 -8.37 -7.28 -14.27
C ILE A 77 -7.47 -7.49 -13.05
N GLN A 78 -7.09 -6.41 -12.35
CA GLN A 78 -6.29 -6.52 -11.13
C GLN A 78 -6.97 -7.39 -10.06
N HIS A 79 -8.27 -7.22 -9.84
CA HIS A 79 -9.02 -8.01 -8.88
C HIS A 79 -9.02 -9.50 -9.25
N ALA A 80 -9.23 -9.82 -10.52
CA ALA A 80 -9.17 -11.21 -11.00
C ALA A 80 -7.76 -11.79 -10.82
N LEU A 81 -6.72 -11.05 -11.19
CA LEU A 81 -5.32 -11.46 -11.04
C LEU A 81 -4.97 -11.77 -9.58
N VAL A 82 -5.34 -10.89 -8.64
CA VAL A 82 -5.08 -11.12 -7.20
C VAL A 82 -5.76 -12.40 -6.73
N GLN A 83 -7.01 -12.66 -7.11
CA GLN A 83 -7.71 -13.89 -6.71
C GLN A 83 -7.14 -15.14 -7.36
N ILE A 84 -6.65 -15.05 -8.59
CA ILE A 84 -5.91 -16.14 -9.23
C ILE A 84 -4.62 -16.42 -8.46
N GLY A 85 -3.84 -15.38 -8.11
CA GLY A 85 -2.64 -15.51 -7.28
C GLY A 85 -2.92 -16.16 -5.91
N GLU A 86 -4.02 -15.76 -5.25
CA GLU A 86 -4.43 -16.38 -3.98
C GLU A 86 -4.79 -17.86 -4.15
N ARG A 87 -5.44 -18.25 -5.26
CA ARG A 87 -5.75 -19.65 -5.55
C ARG A 87 -4.48 -20.44 -5.86
N MET A 88 -3.52 -19.86 -6.62
CA MET A 88 -2.18 -20.46 -6.85
C MET A 88 -1.48 -20.76 -5.52
N THR A 89 -1.46 -19.79 -4.60
CA THR A 89 -0.84 -19.97 -3.27
C THR A 89 -1.50 -21.09 -2.45
N ARG A 90 -2.79 -21.36 -2.68
CA ARG A 90 -3.51 -22.49 -2.05
C ARG A 90 -3.37 -23.79 -2.82
N HIS A 91 -2.60 -23.82 -3.90
CA HIS A 91 -2.44 -24.99 -4.80
C HIS A 91 -3.77 -25.49 -5.41
N ASP A 92 -4.69 -24.57 -5.71
CA ASP A 92 -5.95 -24.90 -6.37
C ASP A 92 -5.70 -25.17 -7.86
N ALA A 93 -5.78 -26.43 -8.25
CA ALA A 93 -5.50 -26.86 -9.62
C ALA A 93 -6.45 -26.22 -10.68
N SER A 94 -7.59 -25.68 -10.26
CA SER A 94 -8.53 -25.02 -11.19
C SER A 94 -7.95 -23.76 -11.84
N VAL A 95 -6.89 -23.16 -11.27
CA VAL A 95 -6.29 -21.92 -11.78
C VAL A 95 -5.52 -22.09 -13.08
N THR A 96 -5.07 -23.30 -13.41
CA THR A 96 -4.25 -23.57 -14.60
C THR A 96 -4.93 -23.16 -15.91
N GLN A 97 -6.27 -23.19 -15.93
CA GLN A 97 -7.06 -22.73 -17.07
C GLN A 97 -6.86 -21.24 -17.40
N TRP A 98 -6.43 -20.41 -16.42
CA TRP A 98 -6.24 -18.97 -16.57
C TRP A 98 -4.80 -18.57 -16.94
N TYR A 99 -3.83 -19.49 -16.93
CA TYR A 99 -2.43 -19.18 -17.20
C TYR A 99 -2.19 -18.50 -18.55
N PRO A 100 -2.85 -18.90 -19.66
CA PRO A 100 -2.69 -18.20 -20.93
C PRO A 100 -3.17 -16.74 -20.87
N GLN A 101 -4.24 -16.46 -20.13
CA GLN A 101 -4.76 -15.10 -19.96
C GLN A 101 -3.83 -14.27 -19.06
N VAL A 102 -3.30 -14.83 -17.97
CA VAL A 102 -2.29 -14.20 -17.11
C VAL A 102 -1.08 -13.80 -17.96
N VAL A 103 -0.51 -14.72 -18.75
CA VAL A 103 0.60 -14.40 -19.67
C VAL A 103 0.22 -13.30 -20.67
N GLY A 104 -1.02 -13.29 -21.17
CA GLY A 104 -1.51 -12.28 -22.10
C GLY A 104 -1.58 -10.87 -21.49
N VAL A 105 -1.81 -10.77 -20.19
CA VAL A 105 -1.89 -9.49 -19.45
C VAL A 105 -0.52 -8.86 -19.20
N ALA A 106 0.57 -9.60 -19.35
CA ALA A 106 1.94 -9.11 -19.13
C ALA A 106 2.32 -7.88 -19.99
N SER A 107 1.62 -7.64 -21.10
CA SER A 107 1.79 -6.48 -21.98
C SER A 107 0.65 -5.46 -21.93
N PHE A 108 -0.21 -5.54 -20.92
CA PHE A 108 -1.35 -4.64 -20.80
C PHE A 108 -0.92 -3.17 -20.69
N PRO A 109 -1.65 -2.19 -21.29
CA PRO A 109 -1.20 -0.78 -21.33
C PRO A 109 -1.04 -0.13 -19.95
N VAL A 110 -1.85 -0.54 -18.95
CA VAL A 110 -1.88 0.05 -17.62
C VAL A 110 -0.80 -0.58 -16.74
N GLU A 111 0.09 0.24 -16.20
CA GLU A 111 1.23 -0.18 -15.36
C GLU A 111 0.82 -1.00 -14.15
N GLU A 112 -0.21 -0.56 -13.43
CA GLU A 112 -0.68 -1.22 -12.20
C GLU A 112 -1.17 -2.65 -12.46
N VAL A 113 -1.72 -2.91 -13.65
CA VAL A 113 -2.14 -4.26 -14.07
C VAL A 113 -0.90 -5.12 -14.30
N ARG A 114 0.08 -4.64 -15.09
CA ARG A 114 1.33 -5.37 -15.33
C ARG A 114 2.11 -5.63 -14.04
N ASN A 115 2.10 -4.64 -13.14
CA ASN A 115 2.76 -4.78 -11.82
C ASN A 115 2.12 -5.90 -10.97
N THR A 116 0.78 -5.96 -10.95
CA THR A 116 0.05 -7.03 -10.27
C THR A 116 0.31 -8.39 -10.93
N ASP A 117 0.32 -8.42 -12.25
CA ASP A 117 0.52 -9.63 -13.04
C ASP A 117 1.92 -10.24 -12.83
N ALA A 118 2.97 -9.40 -12.79
CA ALA A 118 4.33 -9.84 -12.50
C ALA A 118 4.42 -10.54 -11.12
N TRP A 119 3.73 -10.01 -10.10
CA TRP A 119 3.64 -10.64 -8.79
C TRP A 119 2.86 -11.96 -8.83
N VAL A 120 1.74 -12.00 -9.57
CA VAL A 120 0.88 -13.20 -9.69
C VAL A 120 1.64 -14.35 -10.32
N MET A 121 2.34 -14.12 -11.43
CA MET A 121 3.14 -15.16 -12.07
C MET A 121 4.21 -15.77 -11.15
N GLY A 122 4.70 -15.01 -10.18
CA GLY A 122 5.61 -15.52 -9.16
C GLY A 122 4.96 -16.44 -8.11
N GLN A 123 3.62 -16.58 -8.06
CA GLN A 123 2.96 -17.43 -7.06
C GLN A 123 2.96 -18.92 -7.43
N ASP A 124 3.16 -19.26 -8.72
CA ASP A 124 3.29 -20.64 -9.18
C ASP A 124 4.43 -20.79 -10.18
N THR A 125 5.54 -21.37 -9.74
CA THR A 125 6.72 -21.57 -10.58
C THR A 125 6.56 -22.69 -11.62
N SER A 126 5.46 -23.43 -11.59
CA SER A 126 5.13 -24.44 -12.60
C SER A 126 4.27 -23.89 -13.76
N GLY A 127 3.85 -22.61 -13.66
CA GLY A 127 2.97 -21.97 -14.64
C GLY A 127 3.61 -21.87 -16.02
N ALA A 128 2.96 -22.47 -17.02
CA ALA A 128 3.45 -22.46 -18.39
C ALA A 128 3.51 -21.04 -18.96
N GLY A 129 4.69 -20.63 -19.43
CA GLY A 129 4.93 -19.31 -20.02
C GLY A 129 5.20 -18.18 -19.01
N PHE A 130 5.10 -18.42 -17.69
CA PHE A 130 5.32 -17.41 -16.66
C PHE A 130 6.77 -16.95 -16.62
N HIS A 131 7.72 -17.88 -16.63
CA HIS A 131 9.13 -17.57 -16.62
C HIS A 131 9.54 -16.68 -17.80
N GLU A 132 9.13 -17.03 -19.02
CA GLU A 132 9.44 -16.27 -20.23
C GLU A 132 8.77 -14.88 -20.24
N ALA A 133 7.55 -14.77 -19.71
CA ALA A 133 6.85 -13.51 -19.57
C ALA A 133 7.58 -12.59 -18.57
N LEU A 134 7.98 -13.11 -17.41
CA LEU A 134 8.73 -12.38 -16.39
C LEU A 134 10.08 -11.89 -16.91
N LEU A 135 10.80 -12.71 -17.69
CA LEU A 135 12.06 -12.29 -18.33
C LEU A 135 11.84 -11.08 -19.27
N LYS A 136 10.76 -11.07 -20.05
CA LYS A 136 10.42 -9.91 -20.90
C LYS A 136 10.07 -8.67 -20.09
N MET A 137 9.39 -8.84 -18.95
CA MET A 137 9.02 -7.74 -18.04
C MET A 137 10.21 -7.10 -17.34
N LEU A 138 11.41 -7.70 -17.33
CA LEU A 138 12.63 -7.06 -16.86
C LEU A 138 13.02 -5.80 -17.67
N ALA A 139 12.50 -5.64 -18.89
CA ALA A 139 12.69 -4.47 -19.74
C ALA A 139 11.49 -3.50 -19.72
N ASP A 140 10.52 -3.66 -18.80
CA ASP A 140 9.37 -2.77 -18.69
C ASP A 140 9.81 -1.33 -18.38
N PRO A 141 9.14 -0.29 -18.92
CA PRO A 141 9.45 1.09 -18.58
C PRO A 141 9.24 1.42 -17.09
N SER A 142 8.32 0.74 -16.41
CA SER A 142 8.08 0.93 -14.98
C SER A 142 9.10 0.19 -14.12
N LEU A 143 9.73 0.93 -13.20
CA LEU A 143 10.64 0.35 -12.19
C LEU A 143 9.94 -0.72 -11.34
N MET A 144 8.68 -0.49 -10.96
CA MET A 144 7.95 -1.43 -10.12
C MET A 144 7.58 -2.72 -10.85
N VAL A 145 7.25 -2.65 -12.13
CA VAL A 145 6.99 -3.84 -12.95
C VAL A 145 8.28 -4.65 -13.11
N ARG A 146 9.41 -4.00 -13.47
CA ARG A 146 10.72 -4.66 -13.55
C ARG A 146 11.11 -5.31 -12.21
N GLY A 147 10.92 -4.57 -11.11
CA GLY A 147 11.23 -5.03 -9.77
C GLY A 147 10.42 -6.26 -9.37
N ASN A 148 9.10 -6.23 -9.56
CA ASN A 148 8.23 -7.38 -9.24
C ASN A 148 8.52 -8.59 -10.15
N ALA A 149 8.82 -8.37 -11.43
CA ALA A 149 9.25 -9.45 -12.32
C ALA A 149 10.57 -10.09 -11.83
N ALA A 150 11.53 -9.26 -11.42
CA ALA A 150 12.81 -9.73 -10.88
C ALA A 150 12.65 -10.52 -9.57
N LEU A 151 11.83 -10.02 -8.63
CA LEU A 151 11.51 -10.71 -7.38
C LEU A 151 10.79 -12.04 -7.63
N SER A 152 9.92 -12.08 -8.64
CA SER A 152 9.22 -13.29 -9.05
C SER A 152 10.17 -14.32 -9.67
N LEU A 153 11.12 -13.90 -10.53
CA LEU A 153 12.14 -14.77 -11.12
C LEU A 153 13.02 -15.46 -10.07
N VAL A 154 13.31 -14.80 -8.94
CA VAL A 154 14.05 -15.44 -7.83
C VAL A 154 13.32 -16.68 -7.31
N ARG A 155 11.99 -16.72 -7.33
CA ARG A 155 11.20 -17.88 -6.94
C ARG A 155 11.35 -19.06 -7.92
N PHE A 156 11.66 -18.77 -9.20
CA PHE A 156 12.05 -19.78 -10.20
C PHE A 156 13.51 -20.23 -10.07
N GLY A 157 14.26 -19.69 -9.11
CA GLY A 157 15.71 -19.91 -8.98
C GLY A 157 16.53 -19.14 -10.02
N ASP A 158 15.94 -18.17 -10.72
CA ASP A 158 16.58 -17.40 -11.78
C ASP A 158 17.09 -16.06 -11.24
N ALA A 159 18.40 -15.81 -11.42
CA ALA A 159 19.09 -14.60 -10.99
C ALA A 159 19.14 -13.51 -12.07
N SER A 160 18.52 -13.69 -13.24
CA SER A 160 18.58 -12.76 -14.38
C SER A 160 18.06 -11.36 -14.03
N GLY A 161 17.12 -11.27 -13.07
CA GLY A 161 16.56 -10.01 -12.57
C GLY A 161 17.42 -9.28 -11.53
N ARG A 162 18.63 -9.73 -11.21
CA ARG A 162 19.48 -9.15 -10.15
C ARG A 162 19.73 -7.64 -10.31
N PRO A 163 20.02 -7.10 -11.52
CA PRO A 163 20.17 -5.65 -11.68
C PRO A 163 18.91 -4.86 -11.27
N GLN A 164 17.72 -5.37 -11.59
CA GLN A 164 16.46 -4.73 -11.26
C GLN A 164 16.14 -4.81 -9.75
N ILE A 165 16.58 -5.88 -9.09
CA ILE A 165 16.49 -5.97 -7.60
C ILE A 165 17.39 -4.90 -6.96
N ILE A 166 18.57 -4.66 -7.49
CA ILE A 166 19.48 -3.59 -7.02
C ILE A 166 18.85 -2.21 -7.24
N GLU A 167 18.15 -1.99 -8.36
CA GLU A 167 17.42 -0.73 -8.61
C GLU A 167 16.36 -0.47 -7.50
N LEU A 168 15.73 -1.51 -6.93
CA LEU A 168 14.77 -1.36 -5.84
C LEU A 168 15.39 -0.85 -4.53
N LEU A 169 16.70 -1.00 -4.36
CA LEU A 169 17.46 -0.49 -3.21
C LEU A 169 17.94 0.96 -3.42
N GLN A 170 17.83 1.48 -4.63
CA GLN A 170 18.33 2.82 -4.96
C GLN A 170 17.21 3.87 -4.88
N PRO A 171 17.57 5.13 -4.60
CA PRO A 171 16.63 6.23 -4.74
C PRO A 171 16.14 6.36 -6.18
N ALA A 172 14.83 6.62 -6.33
CA ALA A 172 14.25 6.85 -7.65
C ALA A 172 14.26 8.34 -8.01
N THR A 173 14.68 8.65 -9.22
CA THR A 173 14.59 9.99 -9.77
C THR A 173 13.23 10.23 -10.39
N VAL A 174 12.64 11.37 -10.09
CA VAL A 174 11.40 11.87 -10.69
C VAL A 174 11.72 12.98 -11.65
N ALA A 175 11.44 12.78 -12.93
CA ALA A 175 11.71 13.74 -13.99
C ALA A 175 10.44 14.44 -14.50
N ALA A 176 10.59 15.64 -15.06
CA ALA A 176 9.51 16.35 -15.74
C ALA A 176 9.12 15.62 -17.04
N PRO A 177 7.84 15.24 -17.24
CA PRO A 177 7.41 14.54 -18.45
C PRO A 177 7.40 15.45 -19.70
N GLN A 178 7.32 16.76 -19.49
CA GLN A 178 7.28 17.80 -20.54
C GLN A 178 7.88 19.10 -19.99
N PRO A 179 8.21 20.09 -20.82
CA PRO A 179 8.65 21.40 -20.32
C PRO A 179 7.49 22.13 -19.64
N GLY A 180 7.81 23.08 -18.74
CA GLY A 180 6.78 23.90 -18.11
C GLY A 180 7.24 24.54 -16.81
N LYS A 181 6.34 25.31 -16.17
CA LYS A 181 6.58 25.97 -14.90
C LYS A 181 6.03 25.13 -13.74
N LEU A 182 6.87 24.82 -12.75
CA LEU A 182 6.42 24.19 -11.51
C LEU A 182 5.53 25.16 -10.72
N ILE A 183 4.31 24.72 -10.42
CA ILE A 183 3.32 25.52 -9.70
C ILE A 183 3.08 25.03 -8.28
N ASP A 184 3.47 23.79 -7.99
CA ASP A 184 3.31 23.14 -6.68
C ASP A 184 4.34 22.00 -6.53
N THR A 185 4.87 21.80 -5.32
CA THR A 185 5.80 20.71 -4.99
C THR A 185 5.50 20.17 -3.60
N SER A 186 5.61 18.86 -3.41
CA SER A 186 5.56 18.24 -2.08
C SER A 186 6.77 18.65 -1.24
N SER A 187 6.64 18.62 0.08
CA SER A 187 7.74 18.96 1.00
C SER A 187 8.72 17.80 1.15
N VAL A 188 10.02 18.10 1.26
CA VAL A 188 11.06 17.11 1.60
C VAL A 188 10.72 16.43 2.93
N GLY A 189 10.95 15.12 3.01
CA GLY A 189 10.58 14.28 4.15
C GLY A 189 9.17 13.70 4.11
N THR A 190 8.31 14.13 3.16
CA THR A 190 6.95 13.59 3.01
C THR A 190 6.98 12.14 2.54
N ALA A 191 6.17 11.27 3.18
CA ALA A 191 5.91 9.93 2.68
C ALA A 191 4.98 10.00 1.46
N ILE A 192 5.40 9.41 0.36
CA ILE A 192 4.67 9.41 -0.91
C ILE A 192 4.44 7.96 -1.34
N ARG A 193 3.22 7.65 -1.78
CA ARG A 193 2.90 6.35 -2.37
C ARG A 193 3.22 6.36 -3.86
N GLN A 194 3.46 5.19 -4.45
CA GLN A 194 3.51 5.03 -5.90
C GLN A 194 2.27 5.68 -6.55
N GLY A 195 2.48 6.44 -7.63
CA GLY A 195 1.44 7.25 -8.27
C GLY A 195 1.02 8.50 -7.50
N GLY A 196 1.53 8.74 -6.28
CA GLY A 196 1.28 9.96 -5.50
C GLY A 196 1.90 11.19 -6.16
N ILE A 197 1.26 12.36 -5.99
CA ILE A 197 1.70 13.62 -6.63
C ILE A 197 2.95 14.13 -5.90
N VAL A 198 4.03 14.32 -6.63
CA VAL A 198 5.30 14.92 -6.17
C VAL A 198 5.32 16.41 -6.49
N ALA A 199 4.87 16.78 -7.69
CA ALA A 199 4.82 18.16 -8.15
C ALA A 199 3.70 18.36 -9.18
N LYS A 200 3.37 19.64 -9.47
CA LYS A 200 2.47 20.01 -10.56
C LYS A 200 3.19 20.96 -11.51
N LEU A 201 3.09 20.65 -12.79
CA LEU A 201 3.69 21.39 -13.88
C LEU A 201 2.61 22.11 -14.69
N ARG A 202 2.83 23.37 -15.06
CA ARG A 202 1.92 24.14 -15.94
C ARG A 202 2.62 24.50 -17.23
N GLU A 203 1.99 24.14 -18.35
CA GLU A 203 2.39 24.54 -19.70
C GLU A 203 1.16 24.95 -20.50
N ALA A 204 1.21 26.08 -21.20
CA ALA A 204 0.12 26.59 -22.06
C ALA A 204 -1.29 26.57 -21.40
N GLY A 205 -1.35 26.82 -20.09
CA GLY A 205 -2.62 26.83 -19.33
C GLY A 205 -3.09 25.44 -18.83
N GLN A 206 -2.47 24.35 -19.27
CA GLN A 206 -2.76 23.00 -18.79
C GLN A 206 -1.87 22.66 -17.60
N THR A 207 -2.43 21.90 -16.65
CA THR A 207 -1.69 21.40 -15.48
C THR A 207 -1.49 19.90 -15.61
N THR A 208 -0.22 19.47 -15.52
CA THR A 208 0.20 18.05 -15.50
C THR A 208 0.73 17.70 -14.12
N GLU A 209 0.26 16.60 -13.58
CA GLU A 209 0.76 16.07 -12.30
C GLU A 209 2.01 15.21 -12.56
N ILE A 210 3.07 15.49 -11.81
CA ILE A 210 4.29 14.69 -11.77
C ILE A 210 4.15 13.73 -10.60
N ARG A 211 4.15 12.42 -10.89
CA ARG A 211 3.85 11.39 -9.91
C ARG A 211 5.07 10.57 -9.54
N SER A 212 5.07 10.03 -8.31
CA SER A 212 6.12 9.15 -7.82
C SER A 212 6.10 7.80 -8.54
N PRO A 213 7.25 7.30 -9.02
CA PRO A 213 7.36 5.96 -9.59
C PRO A 213 7.34 4.86 -8.52
N ILE A 214 7.63 5.18 -7.25
CA ILE A 214 7.71 4.23 -6.14
C ILE A 214 6.97 4.73 -4.90
N THR A 215 6.68 3.84 -3.97
CA THR A 215 6.33 4.21 -2.59
C THR A 215 7.61 4.47 -1.80
N GLY A 216 7.67 5.61 -1.09
CA GLY A 216 8.87 5.96 -0.34
C GLY A 216 8.77 7.31 0.36
N ARG A 217 9.91 7.96 0.55
CA ARG A 217 10.02 9.27 1.19
C ARG A 217 10.73 10.26 0.27
N LEU A 218 10.17 11.44 0.10
CA LEU A 218 10.80 12.50 -0.68
C LEU A 218 12.10 12.94 -0.02
N ARG A 219 13.24 12.55 -0.64
CA ARG A 219 14.61 12.85 -0.14
C ARG A 219 15.00 14.29 -0.42
N ALA A 220 14.82 14.72 -1.67
CA ALA A 220 15.26 16.02 -2.14
C ALA A 220 14.39 16.54 -3.29
N LEU A 221 14.37 17.86 -3.44
CA LEU A 221 13.84 18.56 -4.59
C LEU A 221 14.99 19.19 -5.34
N SER A 222 15.13 18.85 -6.63
CA SER A 222 16.12 19.43 -7.55
C SER A 222 15.58 20.70 -8.25
N ALA A 223 14.27 20.95 -8.16
CA ALA A 223 13.60 22.14 -8.69
C ALA A 223 12.56 22.67 -7.71
N GLN A 224 12.34 23.99 -7.73
CA GLN A 224 11.46 24.69 -6.80
C GLN A 224 10.19 25.19 -7.49
N THR A 225 9.12 25.39 -6.68
CA THR A 225 7.90 26.06 -7.15
C THR A 225 8.21 27.43 -7.74
N GLY A 226 7.65 27.71 -8.92
CA GLY A 226 7.92 28.94 -9.69
C GLY A 226 9.01 28.78 -10.76
N GLN A 227 9.85 27.75 -10.71
CA GLN A 227 10.91 27.47 -11.67
C GLN A 227 10.35 26.88 -12.97
N THR A 228 10.91 27.28 -14.11
CA THR A 228 10.66 26.65 -15.42
C THR A 228 11.68 25.53 -15.64
N VAL A 229 11.22 24.36 -16.03
CA VAL A 229 12.02 23.16 -16.26
C VAL A 229 11.82 22.65 -17.68
N ALA A 230 12.84 21.98 -18.22
CA ALA A 230 12.76 21.28 -19.50
C ALA A 230 12.17 19.86 -19.34
N ALA A 231 11.70 19.26 -20.42
CA ALA A 231 11.38 17.84 -20.42
C ALA A 231 12.61 17.00 -20.03
N GLY A 232 12.40 15.97 -19.19
CA GLY A 232 13.48 15.14 -18.66
C GLY A 232 14.29 15.75 -17.52
N ALA A 233 14.07 17.03 -17.16
CA ALA A 233 14.75 17.64 -16.02
C ALA A 233 14.38 16.91 -14.73
N GLU A 234 15.38 16.63 -13.88
CA GLU A 234 15.15 16.05 -12.56
C GLU A 234 14.39 17.04 -11.66
N ILE A 235 13.29 16.60 -11.09
CA ILE A 235 12.43 17.38 -10.19
C ILE A 235 12.66 16.98 -8.74
N ALA A 236 12.81 15.70 -8.48
CA ALA A 236 12.92 15.17 -7.13
C ALA A 236 13.62 13.81 -7.10
N THR A 237 14.13 13.46 -5.93
CA THR A 237 14.64 12.12 -5.61
C THR A 237 13.83 11.55 -4.47
N ILE A 238 13.43 10.28 -4.59
CA ILE A 238 12.61 9.56 -3.61
C ILE A 238 13.38 8.36 -3.08
N ASP A 239 13.55 8.28 -1.75
CA ASP A 239 14.07 7.08 -1.10
C ASP A 239 13.06 5.95 -1.18
N PRO A 240 13.49 4.69 -1.43
CA PRO A 240 12.59 3.56 -1.46
C PRO A 240 11.95 3.31 -0.09
N GLY A 241 10.72 2.83 -0.10
CA GLY A 241 10.03 2.39 1.12
C GLY A 241 10.71 1.16 1.72
N MET A 242 10.75 1.07 3.04
CA MET A 242 11.49 0.02 3.75
C MET A 242 10.95 -1.40 3.48
N GLU A 243 9.67 -1.55 3.17
CA GLU A 243 9.10 -2.84 2.75
C GLU A 243 9.67 -3.30 1.40
N GLN A 244 9.78 -2.38 0.42
CA GLN A 244 10.41 -2.66 -0.86
C GLN A 244 11.88 -3.05 -0.68
N VAL A 245 12.60 -2.31 0.17
CA VAL A 245 14.00 -2.61 0.51
C VAL A 245 14.12 -4.01 1.13
N TRP A 246 13.25 -4.34 2.07
CA TRP A 246 13.27 -5.64 2.74
C TRP A 246 13.04 -6.80 1.77
N GLU A 247 12.08 -6.69 0.85
CA GLU A 247 11.86 -7.70 -0.19
C GLU A 247 13.05 -7.84 -1.13
N ALA A 248 13.67 -6.73 -1.55
CA ALA A 248 14.87 -6.73 -2.38
C ALA A 248 16.07 -7.40 -1.67
N LEU A 249 16.27 -7.11 -0.38
CA LEU A 249 17.33 -7.74 0.43
C LEU A 249 17.09 -9.24 0.57
N ARG A 250 15.84 -9.70 0.79
CA ARG A 250 15.49 -11.12 0.84
C ARG A 250 15.76 -11.82 -0.49
N ALA A 251 15.49 -11.17 -1.60
CA ALA A 251 15.81 -11.71 -2.93
C ALA A 251 17.33 -11.83 -3.11
N LEU A 252 18.11 -10.81 -2.75
CA LEU A 252 19.59 -10.85 -2.82
C LEU A 252 20.19 -11.84 -1.83
N TYR A 253 19.53 -12.13 -0.70
CA TYR A 253 19.91 -13.24 0.17
C TYR A 253 19.97 -14.56 -0.59
N LEU A 254 19.11 -14.79 -1.57
CA LEU A 254 19.06 -16.02 -2.36
C LEU A 254 19.99 -15.99 -3.59
N VAL A 255 20.05 -14.87 -4.32
CA VAL A 255 20.71 -14.78 -5.64
C VAL A 255 21.85 -13.76 -5.71
N GLY A 256 22.08 -12.98 -4.66
CA GLY A 256 23.07 -11.90 -4.65
C GLY A 256 24.49 -12.39 -4.84
N GLN A 257 25.33 -11.53 -5.41
CA GLN A 257 26.76 -11.76 -5.69
C GLN A 257 27.62 -10.67 -5.04
N PRO A 258 28.95 -10.81 -4.97
CA PRO A 258 29.84 -9.86 -4.31
C PRO A 258 29.70 -8.42 -4.78
N ASP A 259 29.46 -8.21 -6.07
CA ASP A 259 29.29 -6.87 -6.65
C ASP A 259 28.02 -6.15 -6.13
N ASP A 260 27.07 -6.90 -5.57
CA ASP A 260 25.82 -6.35 -5.03
C ASP A 260 26.00 -5.80 -3.60
N LEU A 261 27.10 -6.14 -2.93
CA LEU A 261 27.35 -5.70 -1.54
C LEU A 261 27.32 -4.19 -1.37
N ALA A 262 27.78 -3.44 -2.38
CA ALA A 262 27.73 -1.98 -2.33
C ALA A 262 26.29 -1.43 -2.17
N ALA A 263 25.28 -2.12 -2.68
CA ALA A 263 23.88 -1.75 -2.55
C ALA A 263 23.26 -2.24 -1.22
N VAL A 264 23.77 -3.32 -0.62
CA VAL A 264 23.27 -3.91 0.63
C VAL A 264 23.78 -3.17 1.87
N LEU A 265 25.09 -2.88 1.92
CA LEU A 265 25.79 -2.31 3.08
C LEU A 265 25.17 -1.02 3.67
N PRO A 266 24.58 -0.09 2.89
CA PRO A 266 23.92 1.09 3.44
C PRO A 266 22.82 0.77 4.43
N TYR A 267 22.14 -0.37 4.28
CA TYR A 267 21.00 -0.80 5.10
C TYR A 267 21.38 -1.55 6.38
N GLU A 268 22.65 -1.83 6.60
CA GLU A 268 23.17 -2.41 7.85
C GLU A 268 23.35 -1.37 8.96
N ARG A 269 23.35 -0.11 8.57
CA ARG A 269 23.60 0.99 9.50
C ARG A 269 22.45 1.16 10.50
N GLU A 270 22.80 1.45 11.74
CA GLU A 270 21.83 1.81 12.76
C GLU A 270 21.41 3.27 12.59
N LEU A 271 20.37 3.48 11.78
CA LEU A 271 19.80 4.79 11.48
C LEU A 271 18.32 4.80 11.88
N PRO A 272 17.79 5.96 12.35
CA PRO A 272 16.38 6.06 12.82
C PRO A 272 15.33 5.70 11.76
N ASP A 273 15.66 5.85 10.48
CA ASP A 273 14.79 5.59 9.33
C ASP A 273 14.91 4.16 8.78
N ILE A 274 15.85 3.34 9.31
CA ILE A 274 16.01 1.93 8.95
C ILE A 274 15.45 1.05 10.07
N PRO A 275 14.30 0.38 9.87
CA PRO A 275 13.74 -0.54 10.86
C PRO A 275 14.66 -1.72 11.14
N ASP A 276 14.62 -2.23 12.39
CA ASP A 276 15.45 -3.36 12.83
C ASP A 276 15.37 -4.61 11.96
N HIS A 277 14.17 -4.93 11.44
CA HIS A 277 14.01 -6.12 10.58
C HIS A 277 14.71 -5.95 9.23
N VAL A 278 14.71 -4.72 8.66
CA VAL A 278 15.44 -4.41 7.42
C VAL A 278 16.95 -4.51 7.67
N ARG A 279 17.45 -3.91 8.75
CA ARG A 279 18.86 -3.98 9.13
C ARG A 279 19.34 -5.42 9.34
N LYS A 280 18.57 -6.23 10.08
CA LYS A 280 18.89 -7.65 10.28
C LYS A 280 18.93 -8.41 8.95
N GLN A 281 17.95 -8.16 8.06
CA GLN A 281 17.93 -8.78 6.73
C GLN A 281 19.16 -8.38 5.91
N ALA A 282 19.60 -7.11 5.97
CA ALA A 282 20.78 -6.64 5.25
C ALA A 282 22.04 -7.40 5.72
N ILE A 283 22.25 -7.54 7.03
CA ILE A 283 23.37 -8.28 7.63
C ILE A 283 23.36 -9.76 7.21
N GLU A 284 22.19 -10.41 7.24
CA GLU A 284 22.08 -11.80 6.80
C GLU A 284 22.34 -11.95 5.29
N THR A 285 21.89 -10.96 4.48
CA THR A 285 22.13 -10.93 3.05
C THR A 285 23.62 -10.76 2.72
N GLU A 286 24.32 -9.84 3.40
CA GLU A 286 25.76 -9.68 3.27
C GLU A 286 26.48 -11.01 3.58
N ARG A 287 26.16 -11.63 4.73
CA ARG A 287 26.75 -12.91 5.13
C ARG A 287 26.56 -13.99 4.07
N ALA A 288 25.31 -14.17 3.59
CA ALA A 288 24.98 -15.17 2.59
C ALA A 288 25.73 -14.94 1.26
N ILE A 289 25.89 -13.68 0.84
CA ILE A 289 26.65 -13.32 -0.36
C ILE A 289 28.14 -13.70 -0.17
N ARG A 290 28.75 -13.34 0.97
CA ARG A 290 30.15 -13.67 1.28
C ARG A 290 30.42 -15.17 1.42
N GLU A 291 29.48 -15.93 1.92
CA GLU A 291 29.61 -17.40 2.08
C GLU A 291 29.57 -18.11 0.72
N ARG A 292 28.77 -17.64 -0.23
CA ARG A 292 28.72 -18.22 -1.59
C ARG A 292 29.99 -18.05 -2.41
N THR A 293 30.88 -17.17 -1.99
CA THR A 293 32.15 -16.87 -2.70
C THR A 293 33.36 -17.55 -2.09
N LYS A 294 33.19 -18.29 -1.02
CA LYS A 294 34.21 -19.14 -0.41
C LYS A 294 34.23 -20.54 -1.01
#